data_dbd228fe79a5e5e261b0c89cfcc283bf
#
_entry.id   dbd228fe79a5e5e261b0c89cfcc283bf
#
_cell.length_a   1.000
_cell.length_b   1.000
_cell.length_c   1.000
_cell.angle_alpha   90.00
_cell.angle_beta   90.00
_cell.angle_gamma   90.00
#
_symmetry.space_group_name_H-M   'P 1'
#
loop_
_entity.id
_entity.type
_entity.pdbx_description
1 polymer ?
#
loop_
_entity_poly.entity_id
_entity_poly.type
_entity_poly.pdbx_seq_one_letter_code
_entity_poly.pdbx_strand_id
1 'polypeptide(L)'
;MRPHVFVQCVVNGAYGAPFFVTRFREALFFYSAHFDMLDATIPRDKDERLLIERDILGRWALNVIACEGADRVDRPETYKQWQVRNHRAGLKQLPLEAEVVELVRNK
;
A
#
# COMPACT_ATOMS: atom_id res chain seq x y z
N MET A 1 14.45 -10.16 19.70
CA MET A 1 15.34 -10.04 18.54
C MET A 1 15.82 -8.59 18.39
N ARG A 2 17.10 -8.38 18.25
CA ARG A 2 17.67 -7.05 18.02
C ARG A 2 18.43 -7.03 16.70
N PRO A 3 17.74 -6.75 15.58
CA PRO A 3 18.40 -6.67 14.29
C PRO A 3 19.34 -5.45 14.23
N HIS A 4 20.43 -5.58 13.51
CA HIS A 4 21.33 -4.45 13.25
C HIS A 4 20.67 -3.43 12.32
N VAL A 5 19.88 -3.92 11.35
CA VAL A 5 19.16 -3.09 10.39
C VAL A 5 17.76 -3.68 10.18
N PHE A 6 16.77 -2.80 10.11
CA PHE A 6 15.40 -3.14 9.76
C PHE A 6 14.99 -2.33 8.53
N VAL A 7 14.56 -3.02 7.48
CA VAL A 7 14.08 -2.39 6.26
C VAL A 7 12.62 -2.73 6.07
N GLN A 8 11.79 -1.72 5.88
CA GLN A 8 10.36 -1.90 5.67
C GLN A 8 9.95 -1.24 4.36
N CYS A 9 9.27 -2.01 3.51
CA CYS A 9 8.64 -1.51 2.30
C CYS A 9 7.15 -1.35 2.55
N VAL A 10 6.60 -0.22 2.15
CA VAL A 10 5.20 0.11 2.41
C VAL A 10 4.52 0.52 1.11
N VAL A 11 3.32 0.00 0.89
CA VAL A 11 2.43 0.55 -0.13
C VAL A 11 1.74 1.76 0.52
N ASN A 12 2.23 2.94 0.19
CA ASN A 12 1.80 4.18 0.83
C ASN A 12 0.41 4.60 0.34
N GLY A 13 -0.57 4.55 1.24
CA GLY A 13 -1.94 4.92 0.91
C GLY A 13 -2.73 5.31 2.14
N ALA A 14 -3.62 6.28 1.99
CA ALA A 14 -4.44 6.81 3.07
C ALA A 14 -5.87 6.22 3.06
N TYR A 15 -6.04 5.02 2.51
CA TYR A 15 -7.35 4.40 2.32
C TYR A 15 -7.80 3.53 3.51
N GLY A 16 -7.17 3.67 4.65
CA GLY A 16 -7.56 3.01 5.90
C GLY A 16 -8.30 3.91 6.89
N ALA A 17 -8.84 5.04 6.45
CA ALA A 17 -9.52 6.01 7.30
C ALA A 17 -10.74 5.42 8.00
N PRO A 18 -11.06 5.86 9.25
CA PRO A 18 -12.19 5.32 10.01
C PRO A 18 -13.56 5.67 9.41
N PHE A 19 -13.71 6.85 8.79
CA PHE A 19 -14.96 7.26 8.18
C PHE A 19 -15.12 6.65 6.79
N PHE A 20 -16.27 6.04 6.52
CA PHE A 20 -16.54 5.33 5.28
C PHE A 20 -16.34 6.22 4.03
N VAL A 21 -16.90 7.44 4.03
CA VAL A 21 -16.83 8.31 2.84
C VAL A 21 -15.38 8.67 2.51
N THR A 22 -14.59 9.03 3.51
CA THR A 22 -13.17 9.33 3.32
C THR A 22 -12.41 8.10 2.86
N ARG A 23 -12.65 6.97 3.50
CA ARG A 23 -12.03 5.70 3.15
C ARG A 23 -12.38 5.25 1.74
N PHE A 24 -13.64 5.37 1.36
CA PHE A 24 -14.11 5.01 0.01
C PHE A 24 -13.45 5.88 -1.05
N ARG A 25 -13.39 7.19 -0.82
CA ARG A 25 -12.76 8.14 -1.76
C ARG A 25 -11.28 7.83 -1.95
N GLU A 26 -10.55 7.63 -0.89
CA GLU A 26 -9.13 7.31 -0.95
C GLU A 26 -8.87 5.95 -1.60
N ALA A 27 -9.70 4.96 -1.29
CA ALA A 27 -9.64 3.65 -1.92
C ALA A 27 -9.91 3.74 -3.43
N LEU A 28 -10.88 4.56 -3.84
CA LEU A 28 -11.21 4.75 -5.24
C LEU A 28 -10.02 5.30 -6.03
N PHE A 29 -9.34 6.32 -5.51
CA PHE A 29 -8.13 6.86 -6.12
C PHE A 29 -7.01 5.84 -6.18
N PHE A 30 -6.76 5.14 -5.08
CA PHE A 30 -5.68 4.16 -4.99
C PHE A 30 -5.87 3.01 -5.98
N TYR A 31 -7.05 2.40 -5.99
CA TYR A 31 -7.32 1.26 -6.86
C TYR A 31 -7.51 1.66 -8.33
N SER A 32 -8.02 2.86 -8.61
CA SER A 32 -8.06 3.39 -9.98
C SER A 32 -6.67 3.49 -10.58
N ALA A 33 -5.69 3.95 -9.81
CA ALA A 33 -4.31 4.01 -10.26
C ALA A 33 -3.73 2.62 -10.55
N HIS A 34 -4.07 1.63 -9.71
CA HIS A 34 -3.62 0.24 -9.94
C HIS A 34 -4.25 -0.37 -11.18
N PHE A 35 -5.54 -0.13 -11.44
CA PHE A 35 -6.20 -0.60 -12.66
C PHE A 35 -5.64 0.09 -13.89
N ASP A 36 -5.34 1.38 -13.83
CA ASP A 36 -4.66 2.09 -14.92
C ASP A 36 -3.28 1.50 -15.22
N MET A 37 -2.54 1.15 -14.18
CA MET A 37 -1.25 0.48 -14.35
C MET A 37 -1.41 -0.86 -15.06
N LEU A 38 -2.42 -1.65 -14.70
CA LEU A 38 -2.70 -2.91 -15.37
C LEU A 38 -3.09 -2.70 -16.83
N ASP A 39 -3.91 -1.69 -17.13
CA ASP A 39 -4.28 -1.35 -18.50
C ASP A 39 -3.06 -0.99 -19.35
N ALA A 40 -2.07 -0.34 -18.76
CA ALA A 40 -0.85 0.07 -19.46
C ALA A 40 0.15 -1.07 -19.65
N THR A 41 0.12 -2.10 -18.81
CA THR A 41 1.18 -3.11 -18.73
C THR A 41 0.74 -4.51 -19.15
N ILE A 42 -0.53 -4.88 -18.92
CA ILE A 42 -1.03 -6.24 -19.17
C ILE A 42 -2.30 -6.18 -20.03
N PRO A 43 -2.35 -6.90 -21.20
CA PRO A 43 -3.56 -6.96 -22.01
C PRO A 43 -4.76 -7.53 -21.25
N ARG A 44 -5.97 -7.04 -21.57
CA ARG A 44 -7.20 -7.43 -20.87
C ARG A 44 -7.60 -8.89 -21.06
N ASP A 45 -7.14 -9.51 -22.12
CA ASP A 45 -7.44 -10.92 -22.45
C ASP A 45 -6.50 -11.92 -21.74
N LYS A 46 -5.55 -11.44 -20.94
CA LYS A 46 -4.64 -12.33 -20.21
C LYS A 46 -5.28 -12.83 -18.93
N ASP A 47 -5.14 -14.15 -18.69
CA ASP A 47 -5.66 -14.79 -17.48
C ASP A 47 -4.98 -14.28 -16.21
N GLU A 48 -3.70 -13.97 -16.30
CA GLU A 48 -2.92 -13.41 -15.19
C GLU A 48 -3.49 -12.08 -14.72
N ARG A 49 -3.97 -11.26 -15.66
CA ARG A 49 -4.60 -9.98 -15.32
C ARG A 49 -5.89 -10.19 -14.53
N LEU A 50 -6.73 -11.13 -14.97
CA LEU A 50 -7.97 -11.45 -14.26
C LEU A 50 -7.68 -11.95 -12.83
N LEU A 51 -6.64 -12.76 -12.66
CA LEU A 51 -6.20 -13.21 -11.36
C LEU A 51 -5.83 -12.05 -10.44
N ILE A 52 -5.03 -11.09 -10.93
CA ILE A 52 -4.61 -9.93 -10.16
C ILE A 52 -5.82 -9.06 -9.80
N GLU A 53 -6.70 -8.77 -10.76
CA GLU A 53 -7.87 -7.94 -10.55
C GLU A 53 -8.84 -8.56 -9.53
N ARG A 54 -9.11 -9.85 -9.64
CA ARG A 54 -10.09 -10.53 -8.80
C ARG A 54 -9.51 -10.93 -7.45
N ASP A 55 -8.39 -11.63 -7.44
CA ASP A 55 -7.90 -12.33 -6.25
C ASP A 55 -6.99 -11.46 -5.38
N ILE A 56 -6.41 -10.41 -5.94
CA ILE A 56 -5.55 -9.49 -5.19
C ILE A 56 -6.26 -8.15 -5.01
N LEU A 57 -6.40 -7.38 -6.08
CA LEU A 57 -6.97 -6.02 -5.97
C LEU A 57 -8.42 -6.02 -5.51
N GLY A 58 -9.23 -6.94 -6.04
CA GLY A 58 -10.63 -7.06 -5.67
C GLY A 58 -10.82 -7.39 -4.19
N ARG A 59 -10.04 -8.33 -3.65
CA ARG A 59 -10.09 -8.69 -2.24
C ARG A 59 -9.64 -7.55 -1.34
N TRP A 60 -8.57 -6.87 -1.72
CA TRP A 60 -8.06 -5.74 -0.94
C TRP A 60 -9.07 -4.59 -0.92
N ALA A 61 -9.67 -4.29 -2.07
CA ALA A 61 -10.70 -3.25 -2.16
C ALA A 61 -11.92 -3.61 -1.31
N LEU A 62 -12.36 -4.86 -1.36
CA LEU A 62 -13.49 -5.33 -0.55
C LEU A 62 -13.20 -5.23 0.94
N ASN A 63 -11.99 -5.60 1.37
CA ASN A 63 -11.55 -5.48 2.76
C ASN A 63 -11.63 -4.03 3.27
N VAL A 64 -11.17 -3.08 2.47
CA VAL A 64 -11.16 -1.67 2.85
C VAL A 64 -12.55 -1.05 2.84
N ILE A 65 -13.36 -1.37 1.81
CA ILE A 65 -14.64 -0.71 1.58
C ILE A 65 -15.78 -1.37 2.37
N ALA A 66 -15.88 -2.69 2.32
CA ALA A 66 -17.04 -3.43 2.82
C ALA A 66 -16.85 -4.04 4.20
N CYS A 67 -15.61 -4.32 4.61
CA CYS A 67 -15.34 -4.95 5.90
C CYS A 67 -15.12 -3.92 7.00
N GLU A 68 -15.64 -4.19 8.19
CA GLU A 68 -15.49 -3.31 9.36
C GLU A 68 -15.07 -4.12 10.59
N GLY A 69 -14.46 -3.44 11.54
CA GLY A 69 -14.04 -4.06 12.80
C GLY A 69 -13.09 -5.23 12.57
N ALA A 70 -13.41 -6.37 13.19
CA ALA A 70 -12.58 -7.58 13.09
C ALA A 70 -12.60 -8.21 11.69
N ASP A 71 -13.63 -7.92 10.90
CA ASP A 71 -13.72 -8.43 9.53
C ASP A 71 -12.72 -7.78 8.58
N ARG A 72 -12.22 -6.59 8.94
CA ARG A 72 -11.17 -5.92 8.18
C ARG A 72 -9.81 -6.43 8.62
N VAL A 73 -9.27 -7.41 7.88
CA VAL A 73 -8.00 -8.07 8.22
C VAL A 73 -6.78 -7.28 7.80
N ASP A 74 -6.86 -6.53 6.70
CA ASP A 74 -5.77 -5.69 6.22
C ASP A 74 -6.06 -4.23 6.53
N ARG A 75 -5.11 -3.56 7.19
CA ARG A 75 -5.23 -2.15 7.60
C ARG A 75 -4.06 -1.36 7.04
N PRO A 76 -4.23 -0.81 5.82
CA PRO A 76 -3.17 -0.04 5.20
C PRO A 76 -2.92 1.26 5.96
N GLU A 77 -1.66 1.64 6.02
CA GLU A 77 -1.23 2.87 6.67
C GLU A 77 -0.21 3.60 5.80
N THR A 78 -0.10 4.91 5.99
CA THR A 78 0.90 5.71 5.30
C THR A 78 2.29 5.44 5.88
N TYR A 79 3.33 5.77 5.10
CA TYR A 79 4.70 5.61 5.59
C TYR A 79 4.96 6.47 6.84
N LYS A 80 4.29 7.61 6.97
CA LYS A 80 4.42 8.46 8.17
C LYS A 80 3.88 7.77 9.42
N GLN A 81 2.76 7.07 9.29
CA GLN A 81 2.20 6.28 10.40
C GLN A 81 3.16 5.17 10.80
N TRP A 82 3.77 4.49 9.85
CA TRP A 82 4.76 3.47 10.11
C TRP A 82 6.04 4.03 10.74
N GLN A 83 6.46 5.23 10.33
CA GLN A 83 7.60 5.91 10.98
C GLN A 83 7.34 6.12 12.48
N VAL A 84 6.15 6.59 12.83
CA VAL A 84 5.77 6.79 14.24
C VAL A 84 5.77 5.46 15.00
N ARG A 85 5.21 4.40 14.42
CA ARG A 85 5.19 3.07 15.05
C ARG A 85 6.58 2.51 15.25
N ASN A 86 7.45 2.63 14.26
CA ASN A 86 8.82 2.15 14.33
C ASN A 86 9.63 2.90 15.37
N HIS A 87 9.44 4.21 15.46
CA HIS A 87 10.09 5.02 16.49
C HIS A 87 9.66 4.60 17.90
N ARG A 88 8.37 4.36 18.10
CA ARG A 88 7.84 3.85 19.39
C ARG A 88 8.39 2.48 19.74
N ALA A 89 8.71 1.67 18.75
CA ALA A 89 9.32 0.36 18.95
C ALA A 89 10.84 0.43 19.23
N GLY A 90 11.42 1.63 19.26
CA GLY A 90 12.83 1.84 19.54
C GLY A 90 13.75 1.83 18.31
N LEU A 91 13.16 1.82 17.12
CA LEU A 91 13.93 1.86 15.87
C LEU A 91 14.27 3.31 15.52
N LYS A 92 15.49 3.51 15.05
CA LYS A 92 16.00 4.82 14.64
C LYS A 92 16.13 4.87 13.13
N GLN A 93 15.51 5.87 12.51
CA GLN A 93 15.54 6.03 11.06
C GLN A 93 16.94 6.44 10.60
N LEU A 94 17.44 5.75 9.57
CA LEU A 94 18.65 6.11 8.86
C LEU A 94 18.28 6.80 7.55
N PRO A 95 18.99 7.86 7.16
CA PRO A 95 18.74 8.51 5.87
C PRO A 95 19.17 7.58 4.73
N LEU A 96 18.44 7.66 3.61
CA LEU A 96 18.85 6.99 2.39
C LEU A 96 19.99 7.78 1.73
N GLU A 97 20.94 7.07 1.13
CA GLU A 97 22.02 7.73 0.39
C GLU A 97 21.45 8.49 -0.81
N ALA A 98 21.90 9.73 -1.00
CA ALA A 98 21.41 10.61 -2.05
C ALA A 98 21.56 9.99 -3.45
N GLU A 99 22.68 9.32 -3.70
CA GLU A 99 22.94 8.67 -4.98
C GLU A 99 21.92 7.56 -5.29
N VAL A 100 21.57 6.77 -4.28
CA VAL A 100 20.59 5.69 -4.43
C VAL A 100 19.19 6.26 -4.69
N VAL A 101 18.81 7.30 -3.96
CA VAL A 101 17.52 7.98 -4.14
C VAL A 101 17.40 8.55 -5.55
N GLU A 102 18.46 9.19 -6.04
CA GLU A 102 18.48 9.78 -7.37
C GLU A 102 18.39 8.70 -8.46
N LEU A 103 19.12 7.60 -8.29
CA LEU A 103 19.09 6.47 -9.21
C LEU A 103 17.69 5.88 -9.35
N VAL A 104 16.98 5.70 -8.25
CA VAL A 104 15.60 5.16 -8.24
C VAL A 104 14.62 6.16 -8.83
N ARG A 105 14.77 7.46 -8.53
CA ARG A 105 13.89 8.51 -9.02
C ARG A 105 13.95 8.66 -10.53
N ASN A 106 15.09 8.43 -11.15
CA ASN A 106 15.29 8.59 -12.59
C ASN A 106 14.87 7.36 -13.41
N LYS A 107 14.34 6.35 -12.77
CA LYS A 107 13.76 5.17 -13.41
C LYS A 107 12.24 5.23 -13.40
#